data_9fcf587d59b495ed1f2f5171fd30c869
#
_entry.id   9fcf587d59b495ed1f2f5171fd30c869
#
_cell.length_a   1.000
_cell.length_b   1.000
_cell.length_c   1.000
_cell.angle_alpha   90.00
_cell.angle_beta   90.00
_cell.angle_gamma   90.00
#
_symmetry.space_group_name_H-M   'P 1'
#
loop_
_entity.id
_entity.type
_entity.pdbx_description
1 polymer ?
#
loop_
_entity_poly.entity_id
_entity_poly.type
_entity_poly.pdbx_seq_one_letter_code
_entity_poly.pdbx_strand_id
1 'polypeptide(L)'
;MEAESSWRKKFFLGLILSLPLFYFMLLDFFKWLPGAEALMPYIGIISLILATPVQFYLGSSFYKGTWSGLRMKTFNMDSLIAIGTSTAYFYSLAFFTKYVVENKSLIGLNGAKIPELYFETAAFLITFVILGKWLEARATNKTNEAIKKLMGLQAKSARVIRNGKTIDIPIDDVKLGDIVVVRPGEKVPVDGEVITGSSSIDESMLTGESMPVEKQKG
;
A
#
# COMPACT_ATOMS: atom_id res chain seq x y z
N MET A 1 -5.58 5.20 3.78
CA MET A 1 -5.42 6.27 2.77
C MET A 1 -3.98 6.78 2.69
N GLU A 2 -3.32 7.15 3.79
CA GLU A 2 -1.93 7.67 3.75
C GLU A 2 -0.91 6.64 3.23
N ALA A 3 -0.98 5.40 3.69
CA ALA A 3 -0.08 4.33 3.24
C ALA A 3 -0.22 4.06 1.73
N GLU A 4 -1.44 4.01 1.19
CA GLU A 4 -1.70 3.82 -0.24
C GLU A 4 -1.13 4.98 -1.07
N SER A 5 -1.35 6.24 -0.63
CA SER A 5 -0.82 7.42 -1.31
C SER A 5 0.71 7.43 -1.33
N SER A 6 1.34 7.01 -0.22
CA SER A 6 2.80 6.90 -0.12
C SER A 6 3.37 5.85 -1.08
N TRP A 7 2.80 4.63 -1.10
CA TRP A 7 3.23 3.56 -2.00
C TRP A 7 2.99 3.91 -3.47
N ARG A 8 1.88 4.56 -3.79
CA ARG A 8 1.59 5.04 -5.14
C ARG A 8 2.66 6.02 -5.64
N LYS A 9 3.02 7.02 -4.82
CA LYS A 9 4.07 7.99 -5.19
C LYS A 9 5.42 7.31 -5.41
N LYS A 10 5.80 6.38 -4.53
CA LYS A 10 7.03 5.60 -4.67
C LYS A 10 7.04 4.76 -5.94
N PHE A 11 5.91 4.13 -6.27
CA PHE A 11 5.77 3.34 -7.50
C PHE A 11 5.99 4.19 -8.76
N PHE A 12 5.30 5.32 -8.89
CA PHE A 12 5.46 6.17 -10.06
C PHE A 12 6.88 6.73 -10.19
N LEU A 13 7.52 7.09 -9.08
CA LEU A 13 8.92 7.50 -9.10
C LEU A 13 9.83 6.34 -9.53
N GLY A 14 9.62 5.15 -8.99
CA GLY A 14 10.34 3.95 -9.38
C GLY A 14 10.14 3.62 -10.87
N LEU A 15 8.91 3.73 -11.36
CA LEU A 15 8.59 3.50 -12.77
C LEU A 15 9.34 4.49 -13.69
N ILE A 16 9.34 5.79 -13.36
CA ILE A 16 10.05 6.81 -14.13
C ILE A 16 11.55 6.52 -14.19
N LEU A 17 12.16 6.10 -13.07
CA LEU A 17 13.58 5.79 -13.01
C LEU A 17 13.93 4.44 -13.67
N SER A 18 13.02 3.47 -13.61
CA SER A 18 13.25 2.15 -14.18
C SER A 18 12.88 2.05 -15.66
N LEU A 19 12.02 2.93 -16.19
CA LEU A 19 11.61 2.90 -17.59
C LEU A 19 12.80 3.05 -18.59
N PRO A 20 13.76 3.98 -18.39
CA PRO A 20 14.96 4.04 -19.22
C PRO A 20 15.82 2.77 -19.12
N LEU A 21 15.91 2.17 -17.92
CA LEU A 21 16.63 0.90 -17.71
C LEU A 21 15.97 -0.24 -18.49
N PHE A 22 14.66 -0.25 -18.58
CA PHE A 22 13.91 -1.20 -19.40
C PHE A 22 14.25 -1.02 -20.89
N TYR A 23 14.30 0.21 -21.35
CA TYR A 23 14.70 0.48 -22.74
C TYR A 23 16.13 -0.01 -23.01
N PHE A 24 17.06 0.19 -22.08
CA PHE A 24 18.44 -0.32 -22.22
C PHE A 24 18.50 -1.84 -22.25
N MET A 25 17.67 -2.52 -21.45
CA MET A 25 17.54 -3.97 -21.54
C MET A 25 17.03 -4.41 -22.92
N LEU A 26 16.05 -3.70 -23.49
CA LEU A 26 15.57 -4.00 -24.85
C LEU A 26 16.64 -3.75 -25.92
N LEU A 27 17.50 -2.73 -25.79
CA LEU A 27 18.61 -2.49 -26.71
C LEU A 27 19.63 -3.62 -26.69
N ASP A 28 19.82 -4.28 -25.56
CA ASP A 28 20.72 -5.43 -25.42
C ASP A 28 20.20 -6.65 -26.18
N PHE A 29 18.88 -6.89 -26.11
CA PHE A 29 18.22 -8.00 -26.82
C PHE A 29 17.97 -7.70 -28.29
N PHE A 30 17.56 -6.47 -28.60
CA PHE A 30 17.12 -6.06 -29.93
C PHE A 30 18.03 -4.95 -30.49
N LYS A 31 19.19 -5.37 -31.03
CA LYS A 31 20.22 -4.46 -31.56
C LYS A 31 19.74 -3.56 -32.72
N TRP A 32 18.58 -3.85 -33.33
CA TRP A 32 17.97 -3.06 -34.41
C TRP A 32 17.18 -1.84 -33.91
N LEU A 33 16.98 -1.70 -32.58
CA LEU A 33 16.28 -0.56 -31.99
C LEU A 33 17.08 0.75 -32.19
N PRO A 34 16.39 1.88 -32.40
CA PRO A 34 17.04 3.16 -32.62
C PRO A 34 17.89 3.58 -31.41
N GLY A 35 19.09 4.10 -31.67
CA GLY A 35 19.99 4.58 -30.61
C GLY A 35 20.86 3.50 -29.94
N ALA A 36 20.78 2.22 -30.34
CA ALA A 36 21.59 1.15 -29.78
C ALA A 36 23.10 1.51 -29.83
N GLU A 37 23.66 1.85 -30.98
CA GLU A 37 25.08 2.17 -31.15
C GLU A 37 25.53 3.37 -30.32
N ALA A 38 24.68 4.40 -30.20
CA ALA A 38 25.01 5.62 -29.48
C ALA A 38 24.89 5.46 -27.93
N LEU A 39 23.94 4.66 -27.45
CA LEU A 39 23.65 4.54 -26.02
C LEU A 39 24.40 3.40 -25.34
N MET A 40 24.74 2.32 -26.06
CA MET A 40 25.39 1.14 -25.48
C MET A 40 26.61 1.45 -24.61
N PRO A 41 27.55 2.32 -25.03
CA PRO A 41 28.71 2.60 -24.18
C PRO A 41 28.38 3.26 -22.84
N TYR A 42 27.26 4.01 -22.79
CA TYR A 42 26.85 4.78 -21.62
C TYR A 42 25.90 4.01 -20.68
N ILE A 43 25.38 2.86 -21.09
CA ILE A 43 24.39 2.09 -20.32
C ILE A 43 24.88 1.84 -18.89
N GLY A 44 26.15 1.48 -18.69
CA GLY A 44 26.67 1.17 -17.36
C GLY A 44 26.57 2.33 -16.37
N ILE A 45 27.05 3.52 -16.79
CA ILE A 45 27.04 4.70 -15.91
C ILE A 45 25.61 5.25 -15.71
N ILE A 46 24.79 5.25 -16.76
CA ILE A 46 23.40 5.71 -16.66
C ILE A 46 22.61 4.76 -15.76
N SER A 47 22.80 3.45 -15.90
CA SER A 47 22.15 2.45 -15.04
C SER A 47 22.54 2.59 -13.58
N LEU A 48 23.81 2.85 -13.29
CA LEU A 48 24.27 3.14 -11.94
C LEU A 48 23.58 4.37 -11.34
N ILE A 49 23.51 5.48 -12.10
CA ILE A 49 22.88 6.72 -11.64
C ILE A 49 21.38 6.53 -11.38
N LEU A 50 20.67 5.83 -12.27
CA LEU A 50 19.22 5.64 -12.15
C LEU A 50 18.87 4.58 -11.09
N ALA A 51 19.64 3.50 -10.98
CA ALA A 51 19.38 2.44 -10.01
C ALA A 51 19.70 2.86 -8.56
N THR A 52 20.68 3.74 -8.34
CA THR A 52 21.07 4.19 -6.99
C THR A 52 19.90 4.78 -6.18
N PRO A 53 19.13 5.77 -6.67
CA PRO A 53 17.98 6.27 -5.93
C PRO A 53 16.87 5.22 -5.76
N VAL A 54 16.69 4.30 -6.71
CA VAL A 54 15.74 3.20 -6.54
C VAL A 54 16.19 2.28 -5.41
N GLN A 55 17.46 1.90 -5.38
CA GLN A 55 18.03 0.98 -4.38
C GLN A 55 17.95 1.56 -2.97
N PHE A 56 18.39 2.79 -2.75
CA PHE A 56 18.56 3.34 -1.40
C PHE A 56 17.39 4.21 -0.93
N TYR A 57 16.76 4.98 -1.79
CA TYR A 57 15.63 5.81 -1.41
C TYR A 57 14.31 5.02 -1.45
N LEU A 58 13.98 4.41 -2.60
CA LEU A 58 12.74 3.64 -2.72
C LEU A 58 12.82 2.32 -1.95
N GLY A 59 13.96 1.64 -1.97
CA GLY A 59 14.23 0.42 -1.24
C GLY A 59 14.40 0.58 0.28
N SER A 60 14.47 1.81 0.80
CA SER A 60 14.71 2.09 2.23
C SER A 60 13.76 1.37 3.20
N SER A 61 12.50 1.17 2.81
CA SER A 61 11.52 0.43 3.62
C SER A 61 11.89 -1.04 3.80
N PHE A 62 12.46 -1.69 2.77
CA PHE A 62 12.90 -3.08 2.84
C PHE A 62 14.12 -3.23 3.75
N TYR A 63 15.06 -2.29 3.71
CA TYR A 63 16.20 -2.27 4.64
C TYR A 63 15.75 -2.12 6.09
N LYS A 64 14.77 -1.23 6.36
CA LYS A 64 14.20 -1.06 7.70
C LYS A 64 13.47 -2.33 8.17
N GLY A 65 12.69 -2.96 7.30
CA GLY A 65 12.02 -4.23 7.59
C GLY A 65 13.01 -5.36 7.88
N THR A 66 14.09 -5.45 7.10
CA THR A 66 15.19 -6.39 7.32
C THR A 66 15.89 -6.17 8.67
N TRP A 67 16.20 -4.94 8.99
CA TRP A 67 16.84 -4.61 10.27
C TRP A 67 15.96 -4.96 11.48
N SER A 68 14.66 -4.70 11.38
CA SER A 68 13.68 -5.08 12.39
C SER A 68 13.58 -6.62 12.51
N GLY A 69 13.51 -7.32 11.39
CA GLY A 69 13.48 -8.78 11.35
C GLY A 69 14.74 -9.41 11.97
N LEU A 70 15.92 -8.86 11.66
CA LEU A 70 17.20 -9.33 12.19
C LEU A 70 17.26 -9.20 13.72
N ARG A 71 16.75 -8.08 14.28
CA ARG A 71 16.63 -7.88 15.73
C ARG A 71 15.72 -8.91 16.40
N MET A 72 14.67 -9.34 15.72
CA MET A 72 13.74 -10.36 16.21
C MET A 72 14.18 -11.79 15.86
N LYS A 73 15.39 -11.96 15.25
CA LYS A 73 15.92 -13.23 14.74
C LYS A 73 14.95 -13.93 13.77
N THR A 74 14.21 -13.17 13.00
CA THR A 74 13.29 -13.65 11.97
C THR A 74 13.65 -13.06 10.62
N PHE A 75 13.54 -13.88 9.57
CA PHE A 75 13.68 -13.41 8.20
C PHE A 75 12.28 -13.28 7.58
N ASN A 76 12.05 -12.19 6.90
CA ASN A 76 10.78 -11.89 6.24
C ASN A 76 11.01 -11.58 4.75
N MET A 77 9.93 -11.33 4.02
CA MET A 77 9.99 -10.98 2.60
C MET A 77 10.88 -9.74 2.35
N ASP A 78 10.86 -8.75 3.24
CA ASP A 78 11.69 -7.55 3.11
C ASP A 78 13.18 -7.90 3.17
N SER A 79 13.56 -8.88 4.02
CA SER A 79 14.94 -9.38 4.12
C SER A 79 15.40 -10.03 2.82
N LEU A 80 14.55 -10.84 2.20
CA LEU A 80 14.86 -11.47 0.92
C LEU A 80 15.07 -10.44 -0.19
N ILE A 81 14.19 -9.44 -0.25
CA ILE A 81 14.29 -8.36 -1.24
C ILE A 81 15.55 -7.53 -1.02
N ALA A 82 15.80 -7.10 0.23
CA ALA A 82 16.97 -6.28 0.55
C ALA A 82 18.28 -7.01 0.24
N ILE A 83 18.40 -8.29 0.59
CA ILE A 83 19.61 -9.11 0.31
C ILE A 83 19.76 -9.30 -1.20
N GLY A 84 18.70 -9.74 -1.89
CA GLY A 84 18.75 -10.03 -3.33
C GLY A 84 19.11 -8.82 -4.17
N THR A 85 18.44 -7.68 -3.93
CA THR A 85 18.70 -6.43 -4.67
C THR A 85 20.05 -5.83 -4.33
N SER A 86 20.49 -5.91 -3.06
CA SER A 86 21.82 -5.46 -2.65
C SER A 86 22.90 -6.30 -3.31
N THR A 87 22.72 -7.62 -3.38
CA THR A 87 23.69 -8.51 -4.05
C THR A 87 23.84 -8.12 -5.53
N ALA A 88 22.74 -7.94 -6.26
CA ALA A 88 22.77 -7.52 -7.66
C ALA A 88 23.42 -6.14 -7.83
N TYR A 89 23.07 -5.18 -6.98
CA TYR A 89 23.59 -3.82 -7.03
C TYR A 89 25.10 -3.76 -6.71
N PHE A 90 25.54 -4.35 -5.60
CA PHE A 90 26.95 -4.28 -5.20
C PHE A 90 27.85 -5.16 -6.07
N TYR A 91 27.35 -6.29 -6.57
CA TYR A 91 28.04 -7.08 -7.59
C TYR A 91 28.32 -6.20 -8.83
N SER A 92 27.28 -5.57 -9.36
CA SER A 92 27.41 -4.69 -10.53
C SER A 92 28.35 -3.51 -10.26
N LEU A 93 28.28 -2.93 -9.06
CA LEU A 93 29.16 -1.84 -8.66
C LEU A 93 30.63 -2.29 -8.60
N ALA A 94 30.91 -3.47 -8.06
CA ALA A 94 32.27 -4.05 -8.02
C ALA A 94 32.81 -4.30 -9.42
N PHE A 95 32.00 -4.88 -10.32
CA PHE A 95 32.40 -5.11 -11.72
C PHE A 95 32.58 -3.80 -12.50
N PHE A 96 31.69 -2.84 -12.33
CA PHE A 96 31.82 -1.52 -12.91
C PHE A 96 33.11 -0.84 -12.47
N THR A 97 33.40 -0.87 -11.15
CA THR A 97 34.62 -0.26 -10.58
C THR A 97 35.87 -0.95 -11.12
N LYS A 98 35.88 -2.29 -11.17
CA LYS A 98 36.97 -3.08 -11.75
C LYS A 98 37.22 -2.68 -13.20
N TYR A 99 36.15 -2.62 -14.00
CA TYR A 99 36.24 -2.21 -15.41
C TYR A 99 36.84 -0.82 -15.58
N VAL A 100 36.39 0.15 -14.76
CA VAL A 100 36.89 1.54 -14.80
C VAL A 100 38.37 1.61 -14.45
N VAL A 101 38.85 0.83 -13.47
CA VAL A 101 40.26 0.80 -13.07
C VAL A 101 41.12 0.17 -14.17
N GLU A 102 40.70 -0.95 -14.75
CA GLU A 102 41.44 -1.65 -15.78
C GLU A 102 41.51 -0.88 -17.12
N ASN A 103 40.38 -0.28 -17.51
CA ASN A 103 40.26 0.38 -18.83
C ASN A 103 40.43 1.90 -18.79
N LYS A 104 40.53 2.49 -17.57
CA LYS A 104 40.58 3.94 -17.36
C LYS A 104 39.44 4.70 -18.07
N SER A 105 38.27 4.06 -18.20
CA SER A 105 37.10 4.58 -18.90
C SER A 105 35.84 4.32 -18.11
N LEU A 106 34.97 5.31 -18.00
CA LEU A 106 33.63 5.20 -17.40
C LEU A 106 32.58 4.68 -18.40
N ILE A 107 32.95 4.58 -19.66
CA ILE A 107 32.08 4.15 -20.76
C ILE A 107 32.61 2.88 -21.40
N GLY A 108 31.73 2.14 -22.05
CA GLY A 108 32.10 0.93 -22.76
C GLY A 108 33.04 1.23 -23.92
N LEU A 109 34.08 0.40 -24.08
CA LEU A 109 35.04 0.55 -25.14
C LEU A 109 34.49 0.02 -26.49
N ASN A 110 34.96 0.61 -27.61
CA ASN A 110 34.59 0.21 -28.96
C ASN A 110 33.08 0.19 -29.23
N GLY A 111 32.31 1.08 -28.57
CA GLY A 111 30.85 1.14 -28.75
C GLY A 111 30.07 0.01 -28.06
N ALA A 112 30.74 -0.85 -27.26
CA ALA A 112 30.09 -1.97 -26.59
C ALA A 112 29.61 -1.59 -25.17
N LYS A 113 28.59 -2.30 -24.69
CA LYS A 113 28.15 -2.25 -23.30
C LYS A 113 29.20 -2.85 -22.36
N ILE A 114 29.37 -2.29 -21.17
CA ILE A 114 30.14 -2.92 -20.10
C ILE A 114 29.42 -4.20 -19.69
N PRO A 115 30.07 -5.38 -19.76
CA PRO A 115 29.42 -6.66 -19.47
C PRO A 115 29.12 -6.85 -17.98
N GLU A 116 28.22 -7.79 -17.69
CA GLU A 116 27.92 -8.30 -16.34
C GLU A 116 27.39 -7.28 -15.33
N LEU A 117 26.68 -6.24 -15.80
CA LEU A 117 26.01 -5.30 -14.92
C LEU A 117 24.51 -5.65 -14.81
N TYR A 118 24.01 -5.68 -13.57
CA TYR A 118 22.64 -6.06 -13.20
C TYR A 118 21.93 -4.94 -12.42
N PHE A 119 22.29 -3.67 -12.64
CA PHE A 119 21.65 -2.53 -11.97
C PHE A 119 20.16 -2.45 -12.27
N GLU A 120 19.79 -2.74 -13.51
CA GLU A 120 18.40 -2.79 -13.96
C GLU A 120 17.60 -3.85 -13.21
N THR A 121 18.20 -5.03 -12.96
CA THR A 121 17.53 -6.12 -12.22
C THR A 121 17.18 -5.70 -10.79
N ALA A 122 18.11 -5.05 -10.10
CA ALA A 122 17.87 -4.53 -8.75
C ALA A 122 16.75 -3.46 -8.75
N ALA A 123 16.78 -2.53 -9.71
CA ALA A 123 15.78 -1.47 -9.83
C ALA A 123 14.39 -2.00 -10.16
N PHE A 124 14.28 -2.96 -11.09
CA PHE A 124 13.00 -3.59 -11.42
C PHE A 124 12.42 -4.35 -10.26
N LEU A 125 13.22 -5.17 -9.58
CA LEU A 125 12.72 -5.98 -8.47
C LEU A 125 12.12 -5.08 -7.39
N ILE A 126 12.81 -3.99 -7.02
CA ILE A 126 12.29 -3.02 -6.05
C ILE A 126 10.99 -2.36 -6.56
N THR A 127 10.96 -1.92 -7.81
CA THR A 127 9.80 -1.23 -8.40
C THR A 127 8.59 -2.16 -8.47
N PHE A 128 8.76 -3.44 -8.86
CA PHE A 128 7.67 -4.42 -8.89
C PHE A 128 7.17 -4.79 -7.48
N VAL A 129 8.05 -4.89 -6.50
CA VAL A 129 7.62 -5.14 -5.13
C VAL A 129 6.85 -3.94 -4.57
N ILE A 130 7.26 -2.71 -4.88
CA ILE A 130 6.52 -1.50 -4.51
C ILE A 130 5.15 -1.47 -5.18
N LEU A 131 5.03 -1.92 -6.45
CA LEU A 131 3.73 -2.11 -7.10
C LEU A 131 2.85 -3.07 -6.31
N GLY A 132 3.39 -4.23 -5.91
CA GLY A 132 2.68 -5.21 -5.09
C GLY A 132 2.20 -4.61 -3.77
N LYS A 133 3.05 -3.85 -3.07
CA LYS A 133 2.70 -3.15 -1.82
C LYS A 133 1.63 -2.07 -2.03
N TRP A 134 1.65 -1.37 -3.14
CA TRP A 134 0.58 -0.41 -3.47
C TRP A 134 -0.75 -1.12 -3.71
N LEU A 135 -0.77 -2.22 -4.49
CA LEU A 135 -1.98 -3.01 -4.75
C LEU A 135 -2.54 -3.63 -3.47
N GLU A 136 -1.68 -4.16 -2.59
CA GLU A 136 -2.04 -4.67 -1.26
C GLU A 136 -2.70 -3.57 -0.41
N ALA A 137 -2.06 -2.40 -0.30
CA ALA A 137 -2.60 -1.27 0.45
C ALA A 137 -3.95 -0.79 -0.09
N ARG A 138 -4.13 -0.78 -1.42
CA ARG A 138 -5.39 -0.41 -2.08
C ARG A 138 -6.51 -1.42 -1.78
N ALA A 139 -6.21 -2.72 -1.81
CA ALA A 139 -7.18 -3.76 -1.49
C ALA A 139 -7.62 -3.68 -0.02
N THR A 140 -6.67 -3.53 0.90
CA THR A 140 -6.95 -3.38 2.33
C THR A 140 -7.78 -2.14 2.64
N ASN A 141 -7.50 -1.00 2.00
CA ASN A 141 -8.28 0.22 2.19
C ASN A 141 -9.74 0.06 1.77
N LYS A 142 -10.03 -0.62 0.66
CA LYS A 142 -11.41 -0.90 0.24
C LYS A 142 -12.19 -1.72 1.26
N THR A 143 -11.55 -2.74 1.83
CA THR A 143 -12.17 -3.56 2.89
C THR A 143 -12.44 -2.72 4.14
N ASN A 144 -11.50 -1.90 4.57
CA ASN A 144 -11.66 -1.02 5.72
C ASN A 144 -12.75 0.05 5.50
N GLU A 145 -12.95 0.55 4.28
CA GLU A 145 -14.05 1.47 3.95
C GLU A 145 -15.41 0.80 4.10
N ALA A 146 -15.55 -0.46 3.69
CA ALA A 146 -16.78 -1.22 3.88
C ALA A 146 -17.11 -1.38 5.36
N ILE A 147 -16.13 -1.77 6.18
CA ILE A 147 -16.28 -1.88 7.64
C ILE A 147 -16.64 -0.53 8.26
N LYS A 148 -15.98 0.57 7.87
CA LYS A 148 -16.29 1.92 8.36
C LYS A 148 -17.69 2.37 7.99
N LYS A 149 -18.19 2.02 6.80
CA LYS A 149 -19.58 2.29 6.42
C LYS A 149 -20.57 1.58 7.34
N LEU A 150 -20.32 0.31 7.68
CA LEU A 150 -21.11 -0.45 8.64
C LEU A 150 -21.06 0.17 10.05
N MET A 151 -19.89 0.55 10.54
CA MET A 151 -19.74 1.24 11.83
C MET A 151 -20.42 2.63 11.84
N GLY A 152 -20.46 3.33 10.69
CA GLY A 152 -21.18 4.60 10.53
C GLY A 152 -22.70 4.48 10.60
N LEU A 153 -23.25 3.26 10.57
CA LEU A 153 -24.68 3.01 10.77
C LEU A 153 -25.08 3.04 12.24
N GLN A 154 -24.14 2.89 13.18
CA GLN A 154 -24.41 3.03 14.60
C GLN A 154 -24.83 4.46 14.94
N ALA A 155 -25.87 4.62 15.75
CA ALA A 155 -26.28 5.91 16.28
C ALA A 155 -25.19 6.46 17.22
N LYS A 156 -24.93 7.77 17.15
CA LYS A 156 -23.93 8.42 18.04
C LYS A 156 -24.53 8.98 19.30
N SER A 157 -25.83 9.22 19.30
CA SER A 157 -26.60 9.74 20.43
C SER A 157 -27.92 8.99 20.56
N ALA A 158 -28.44 8.96 21.77
CA ALA A 158 -29.74 8.42 22.10
C ALA A 158 -30.60 9.50 22.75
N ARG A 159 -31.88 9.51 22.42
CA ARG A 159 -32.86 10.38 23.06
C ARG A 159 -33.50 9.61 24.21
N VAL A 160 -33.23 10.04 25.42
CA VAL A 160 -33.74 9.38 26.62
C VAL A 160 -34.69 10.24 27.42
N ILE A 161 -35.64 9.60 28.15
CA ILE A 161 -36.53 10.27 29.10
C ILE A 161 -35.93 10.06 30.48
N ARG A 162 -35.44 11.15 31.09
CA ARG A 162 -35.00 11.16 32.50
C ARG A 162 -35.72 12.29 33.25
N ASN A 163 -36.30 11.98 34.41
CA ASN A 163 -37.02 12.93 35.25
C ASN A 163 -38.18 13.63 34.49
N GLY A 164 -38.87 12.91 33.62
CA GLY A 164 -40.01 13.45 32.84
C GLY A 164 -39.60 14.39 31.70
N LYS A 165 -38.29 14.59 31.43
CA LYS A 165 -37.79 15.40 30.35
C LYS A 165 -37.04 14.52 29.33
N THR A 166 -37.29 14.84 28.07
CA THR A 166 -36.55 14.19 26.94
C THR A 166 -35.24 14.94 26.70
N ILE A 167 -34.12 14.23 26.76
CA ILE A 167 -32.77 14.77 26.55
C ILE A 167 -32.02 13.90 25.56
N ASP A 168 -31.18 14.53 24.72
CA ASP A 168 -30.27 13.79 23.83
C ASP A 168 -28.92 13.62 24.56
N ILE A 169 -28.44 12.36 24.69
CA ILE A 169 -27.18 12.03 25.34
C ILE A 169 -26.30 11.20 24.40
N PRO A 170 -24.98 11.20 24.57
CA PRO A 170 -24.10 10.25 23.89
C PRO A 170 -24.52 8.80 24.19
N ILE A 171 -24.33 7.90 23.21
CA ILE A 171 -24.73 6.51 23.36
C ILE A 171 -24.03 5.81 24.54
N ASP A 172 -22.80 6.21 24.83
CA ASP A 172 -21.99 5.65 25.94
C ASP A 172 -22.55 6.01 27.33
N ASP A 173 -23.41 7.03 27.42
CA ASP A 173 -24.05 7.50 28.66
C ASP A 173 -25.42 6.86 28.91
N VAL A 174 -25.91 6.00 28.00
CA VAL A 174 -27.17 5.28 28.14
C VAL A 174 -26.98 4.14 29.16
N LYS A 175 -27.89 4.06 30.15
CA LYS A 175 -27.84 3.08 31.23
C LYS A 175 -28.99 2.09 31.11
N LEU A 176 -28.78 0.93 31.68
CA LEU A 176 -29.82 -0.08 31.78
C LEU A 176 -31.04 0.48 32.56
N GLY A 177 -32.22 0.35 31.97
CA GLY A 177 -33.46 0.91 32.52
C GLY A 177 -33.82 2.31 32.02
N ASP A 178 -32.97 2.96 31.18
CA ASP A 178 -33.35 4.19 30.51
C ASP A 178 -34.48 3.93 29.49
N ILE A 179 -35.44 4.85 29.41
CA ILE A 179 -36.46 4.85 28.37
C ILE A 179 -35.94 5.65 27.18
N VAL A 180 -35.75 4.96 26.06
CA VAL A 180 -35.24 5.56 24.81
C VAL A 180 -36.40 5.85 23.87
N VAL A 181 -36.44 7.04 23.32
CA VAL A 181 -37.45 7.47 22.34
C VAL A 181 -36.84 7.40 20.94
N VAL A 182 -37.42 6.58 20.07
CA VAL A 182 -37.04 6.47 18.65
C VAL A 182 -38.19 6.99 17.80
N ARG A 183 -37.92 7.95 16.94
CA ARG A 183 -38.88 8.49 16.00
C ARG A 183 -38.82 7.84 14.63
N PRO A 184 -39.85 7.88 13.80
CA PRO A 184 -39.78 7.41 12.44
C PRO A 184 -38.59 8.00 11.67
N GLY A 185 -37.83 7.16 11.02
CA GLY A 185 -36.59 7.52 10.29
C GLY A 185 -35.35 7.68 11.15
N GLU A 186 -35.46 7.58 12.48
CA GLU A 186 -34.28 7.55 13.37
C GLU A 186 -33.73 6.11 13.52
N LYS A 187 -32.45 6.01 13.83
CA LYS A 187 -31.80 4.74 14.11
C LYS A 187 -32.11 4.30 15.54
N VAL A 188 -32.32 3.01 15.75
CA VAL A 188 -32.40 2.42 17.09
C VAL A 188 -31.00 2.45 17.71
N PRO A 189 -30.76 3.18 18.82
CA PRO A 189 -29.43 3.44 19.31
C PRO A 189 -28.83 2.28 20.11
N VAL A 190 -29.65 1.54 20.86
CA VAL A 190 -29.25 0.45 21.76
C VAL A 190 -30.28 -0.67 21.71
N ASP A 191 -29.88 -1.86 22.13
CA ASP A 191 -30.80 -2.99 22.32
C ASP A 191 -31.81 -2.68 23.44
N GLY A 192 -33.05 -3.12 23.26
CA GLY A 192 -34.11 -2.88 24.23
C GLY A 192 -35.39 -3.58 23.89
N GLU A 193 -36.37 -3.43 24.78
CA GLU A 193 -37.73 -3.94 24.65
C GLU A 193 -38.71 -2.82 24.34
N VAL A 194 -39.66 -3.05 23.45
CA VAL A 194 -40.68 -2.05 23.13
C VAL A 194 -41.71 -1.96 24.24
N ILE A 195 -41.72 -0.86 24.97
CA ILE A 195 -42.67 -0.63 26.06
C ILE A 195 -43.95 0.06 25.61
N THR A 196 -43.88 0.89 24.54
CA THR A 196 -45.03 1.66 24.04
C THR A 196 -44.84 1.95 22.54
N GLY A 197 -45.90 1.86 21.77
CA GLY A 197 -45.92 2.15 20.34
C GLY A 197 -45.74 0.91 19.47
N SER A 198 -45.77 1.15 18.15
CA SER A 198 -45.43 0.14 17.13
C SER A 198 -44.82 0.83 15.94
N SER A 199 -43.90 0.16 15.28
CA SER A 199 -43.26 0.64 14.05
C SER A 199 -42.62 -0.50 13.29
N SER A 200 -42.42 -0.33 12.00
CA SER A 200 -41.61 -1.23 11.19
C SER A 200 -40.16 -0.79 11.24
N ILE A 201 -39.25 -1.74 11.51
CA ILE A 201 -37.81 -1.51 11.59
C ILE A 201 -37.13 -2.25 10.44
N ASP A 202 -36.27 -1.54 9.73
CA ASP A 202 -35.41 -2.13 8.71
C ASP A 202 -34.20 -2.81 9.38
N GLU A 203 -34.24 -4.14 9.41
CA GLU A 203 -33.19 -5.01 9.97
C GLU A 203 -32.33 -5.63 8.86
N SER A 204 -32.47 -5.19 7.61
CA SER A 204 -31.80 -5.81 6.43
C SER A 204 -30.29 -5.86 6.54
N MET A 205 -29.69 -4.94 7.29
CA MET A 205 -28.25 -4.91 7.56
C MET A 205 -27.76 -6.10 8.43
N LEU A 206 -28.64 -6.64 9.27
CA LEU A 206 -28.33 -7.75 10.17
C LEU A 206 -28.83 -9.10 9.62
N THR A 207 -30.05 -9.11 9.11
CA THR A 207 -30.73 -10.35 8.64
C THR A 207 -30.49 -10.64 7.17
N GLY A 208 -30.17 -9.64 6.36
CA GLY A 208 -30.10 -9.72 4.89
C GLY A 208 -31.48 -9.70 4.20
N GLU A 209 -32.58 -9.65 4.95
CA GLU A 209 -33.93 -9.60 4.42
C GLU A 209 -34.36 -8.16 4.13
N SER A 210 -34.85 -7.89 2.93
CA SER A 210 -35.20 -6.52 2.49
C SER A 210 -36.55 -6.00 3.06
N MET A 211 -37.35 -6.86 3.70
CA MET A 211 -38.65 -6.47 4.26
C MET A 211 -38.52 -5.97 5.70
N PRO A 212 -39.03 -4.77 5.99
CA PRO A 212 -39.05 -4.26 7.38
C PRO A 212 -39.85 -5.17 8.30
N VAL A 213 -39.36 -5.37 9.51
CA VAL A 213 -40.03 -6.21 10.53
C VAL A 213 -40.85 -5.31 11.44
N GLU A 214 -42.12 -5.67 11.63
CA GLU A 214 -42.99 -4.95 12.56
C GLU A 214 -42.60 -5.26 14.02
N LYS A 215 -42.38 -4.23 14.81
CA LYS A 215 -42.10 -4.34 16.25
C LYS A 215 -43.23 -3.70 17.02
N GLN A 216 -43.75 -4.44 17.98
CA GLN A 216 -44.84 -4.06 18.88
C GLN A 216 -44.42 -4.23 20.34
N LYS A 217 -45.24 -3.81 21.25
CA LYS A 217 -45.02 -3.96 22.68
C LYS A 217 -44.85 -5.46 23.04
N GLY A 218 -43.77 -5.77 23.75
CA GLY A 218 -43.42 -7.10 24.26
C GLY A 218 -42.31 -7.78 23.50
#